data_71e2623ac238f496947e7d04494bcab9
#
_entry.id   71e2623ac238f496947e7d04494bcab9
#
_cell.length_a   1.000
_cell.length_b   1.000
_cell.length_c   1.000
_cell.angle_alpha   90.00
_cell.angle_beta   90.00
_cell.angle_gamma   90.00
#
_symmetry.space_group_name_H-M   'P 1'
#
loop_
_entity.id
_entity.type
_entity.pdbx_description
1 polymer ?
#
loop_
_entity_poly.entity_id
_entity_poly.type
_entity_poly.pdbx_seq_one_letter_code
_entity_poly.pdbx_strand_id
1 'polypeptide(L)'
;KITVTALAKKMNVSKATMSRMINTFYEQGLTLDKGKCQLSKKGQEYIEKIQEKIKNLTYWLQETSHLNEEEARQEAIKLYTTLNDETIERICSRIHFNKVFDQLGDLVEFSGHYLEHHLEPGKYNFSFTLFHYKDANVHSMANRGFEHPAYLLIEHHQGFLVFQPIEMKK
;
A
#
# COMPACT_ATOMS: atom_id res chain seq x y z
N LYS A 1 -30.17 -11.61 8.84
CA LYS A 1 -29.90 -11.78 7.38
C LYS A 1 -30.18 -10.46 6.68
N ILE A 2 -29.23 -9.94 5.94
CA ILE A 2 -29.38 -8.71 5.16
C ILE A 2 -30.16 -9.05 3.89
N THR A 3 -31.26 -8.34 3.64
CA THR A 3 -32.08 -8.53 2.44
C THR A 3 -31.75 -7.49 1.37
N VAL A 4 -32.04 -7.80 0.10
CA VAL A 4 -31.89 -6.87 -1.03
C VAL A 4 -32.62 -5.54 -0.76
N THR A 5 -33.80 -5.59 -0.18
CA THR A 5 -34.62 -4.40 0.14
C THR A 5 -33.96 -3.54 1.22
N ALA A 6 -33.37 -4.17 2.26
CA ALA A 6 -32.68 -3.45 3.33
C ALA A 6 -31.40 -2.77 2.80
N LEU A 7 -30.63 -3.47 1.93
CA LEU A 7 -29.47 -2.89 1.27
C LEU A 7 -29.84 -1.74 0.33
N ALA A 8 -30.85 -1.90 -0.49
CA ALA A 8 -31.31 -0.87 -1.40
C ALA A 8 -31.66 0.42 -0.65
N LYS A 9 -32.37 0.29 0.49
CA LYS A 9 -32.69 1.43 1.37
C LYS A 9 -31.45 2.06 1.96
N LYS A 10 -30.49 1.24 2.47
CA LYS A 10 -29.23 1.73 3.07
C LYS A 10 -28.35 2.46 2.07
N MET A 11 -28.29 1.97 0.83
CA MET A 11 -27.47 2.54 -0.25
C MET A 11 -28.20 3.62 -1.06
N ASN A 12 -29.43 3.97 -0.69
CA ASN A 12 -30.27 4.95 -1.37
C ASN A 12 -30.40 4.69 -2.88
N VAL A 13 -30.61 3.43 -3.24
CA VAL A 13 -30.83 3.01 -4.64
C VAL A 13 -32.12 2.23 -4.77
N SER A 14 -32.64 2.09 -6.01
CA SER A 14 -33.84 1.29 -6.23
C SER A 14 -33.58 -0.19 -5.94
N LYS A 15 -34.64 -0.92 -5.53
CA LYS A 15 -34.55 -2.38 -5.35
C LYS A 15 -34.12 -3.09 -6.63
N ALA A 16 -34.56 -2.60 -7.80
CA ALA A 16 -34.17 -3.16 -9.09
C ALA A 16 -32.68 -2.97 -9.38
N THR A 17 -32.11 -1.80 -9.05
CA THR A 17 -30.69 -1.52 -9.17
C THR A 17 -29.88 -2.43 -8.25
N MET A 18 -30.27 -2.53 -6.97
CA MET A 18 -29.61 -3.40 -6.01
C MET A 18 -29.64 -4.87 -6.43
N SER A 19 -30.79 -5.34 -6.92
CA SER A 19 -30.92 -6.73 -7.43
C SER A 19 -29.99 -7.00 -8.59
N ARG A 20 -29.83 -6.06 -9.54
CA ARG A 20 -28.88 -6.17 -10.64
C ARG A 20 -27.43 -6.25 -10.15
N MET A 21 -27.05 -5.38 -9.22
CA MET A 21 -25.70 -5.40 -8.62
C MET A 21 -25.40 -6.74 -7.94
N ILE A 22 -26.33 -7.29 -7.17
CA ILE A 22 -26.16 -8.59 -6.52
C ILE A 22 -26.05 -9.72 -7.54
N ASN A 23 -26.82 -9.67 -8.62
CA ASN A 23 -26.71 -10.65 -9.70
C ASN A 23 -25.32 -10.60 -10.35
N THR A 24 -24.80 -9.41 -10.63
CA THR A 24 -23.43 -9.24 -11.14
C THR A 24 -22.39 -9.82 -10.16
N PHE A 25 -22.51 -9.54 -8.88
CA PHE A 25 -21.61 -10.11 -7.86
C PHE A 25 -21.72 -11.64 -7.77
N TYR A 26 -22.92 -12.20 -7.95
CA TYR A 26 -23.10 -13.63 -8.02
C TYR A 26 -22.42 -14.25 -9.26
N GLU A 27 -22.57 -13.64 -10.42
CA GLU A 27 -21.92 -14.05 -11.68
C GLU A 27 -20.39 -14.00 -11.58
N GLN A 28 -19.86 -13.06 -10.80
CA GLN A 28 -18.43 -12.96 -10.49
C GLN A 28 -17.99 -13.94 -9.39
N GLY A 29 -18.93 -14.68 -8.78
CA GLY A 29 -18.66 -15.64 -7.70
C GLY A 29 -18.38 -14.99 -6.34
N LEU A 30 -18.73 -13.70 -6.16
CA LEU A 30 -18.50 -12.95 -4.91
C LEU A 30 -19.60 -13.19 -3.87
N THR A 31 -20.80 -13.62 -4.29
CA THR A 31 -21.88 -13.98 -3.40
C THR A 31 -22.31 -15.43 -3.62
N LEU A 32 -22.88 -16.05 -2.58
CA LEU A 32 -23.34 -17.44 -2.61
C LEU A 32 -24.71 -17.62 -3.29
N ASP A 33 -25.50 -16.55 -3.39
CA ASP A 33 -26.92 -16.64 -3.80
C ASP A 33 -27.36 -15.28 -4.39
N LYS A 34 -28.19 -15.33 -5.44
CA LYS A 34 -28.77 -14.13 -6.08
C LYS A 34 -29.75 -13.36 -5.20
N GLY A 35 -30.30 -13.98 -4.16
CA GLY A 35 -31.33 -13.37 -3.30
C GLY A 35 -30.87 -13.07 -1.88
N LYS A 36 -29.75 -13.63 -1.46
CA LYS A 36 -29.19 -13.44 -0.13
C LYS A 36 -27.84 -12.74 -0.28
N CYS A 37 -27.70 -11.59 0.34
CA CYS A 37 -26.47 -10.82 0.33
C CYS A 37 -25.41 -11.48 1.24
N GLN A 38 -25.09 -12.75 0.97
CA GLN A 38 -24.09 -13.51 1.69
C GLN A 38 -22.86 -13.68 0.80
N LEU A 39 -21.72 -13.25 1.30
CA LEU A 39 -20.46 -13.36 0.58
C LEU A 39 -20.02 -14.84 0.46
N SER A 40 -19.45 -15.16 -0.67
CA SER A 40 -18.63 -16.36 -0.84
C SER A 40 -17.27 -16.17 -0.18
N LYS A 41 -16.46 -17.24 -0.08
CA LYS A 41 -15.07 -17.13 0.37
C LYS A 41 -14.27 -16.15 -0.51
N LYS A 42 -14.42 -16.26 -1.83
CA LYS A 42 -13.83 -15.33 -2.80
C LYS A 42 -14.30 -13.88 -2.57
N GLY A 43 -15.58 -13.68 -2.24
CA GLY A 43 -16.13 -12.36 -1.93
C GLY A 43 -15.56 -11.77 -0.64
N GLN A 44 -15.34 -12.60 0.38
CA GLN A 44 -14.69 -12.18 1.62
C GLN A 44 -13.25 -11.74 1.37
N GLU A 45 -12.45 -12.57 0.70
CA GLU A 45 -11.07 -12.26 0.33
C GLU A 45 -10.98 -10.97 -0.53
N TYR A 46 -11.93 -10.77 -1.43
CA TYR A 46 -12.00 -9.57 -2.27
C TYR A 46 -12.27 -8.30 -1.43
N ILE A 47 -13.23 -8.37 -0.49
CA ILE A 47 -13.53 -7.22 0.40
C ILE A 47 -12.38 -6.94 1.35
N GLU A 48 -11.72 -7.95 1.90
CA GLU A 48 -10.54 -7.79 2.78
C GLU A 48 -9.43 -7.03 2.06
N LYS A 49 -9.13 -7.38 0.81
CA LYS A 49 -8.15 -6.65 -0.02
C LYS A 49 -8.53 -5.19 -0.25
N ILE A 50 -9.80 -4.92 -0.54
CA ILE A 50 -10.28 -3.53 -0.71
C ILE A 50 -10.15 -2.75 0.60
N GLN A 51 -10.55 -3.34 1.72
CA GLN A 51 -10.48 -2.70 3.02
C GLN A 51 -9.04 -2.39 3.43
N GLU A 52 -8.11 -3.29 3.15
CA GLU A 52 -6.69 -3.07 3.38
C GLU A 52 -6.15 -1.89 2.56
N LYS A 53 -6.48 -1.82 1.27
CA LYS A 53 -6.08 -0.70 0.41
C LYS A 53 -6.66 0.62 0.90
N ILE A 54 -7.94 0.67 1.24
CA ILE A 54 -8.58 1.88 1.80
C ILE A 54 -7.93 2.26 3.12
N LYS A 55 -7.63 1.31 4.00
CA LYS A 55 -6.93 1.56 5.27
C LYS A 55 -5.54 2.17 5.04
N ASN A 56 -4.77 1.64 4.09
CA ASN A 56 -3.46 2.18 3.75
C ASN A 56 -3.55 3.62 3.21
N LEU A 57 -4.49 3.88 2.29
CA LEU A 57 -4.73 5.22 1.77
C LEU A 57 -5.20 6.20 2.85
N THR A 58 -6.08 5.76 3.76
CA THR A 58 -6.54 6.56 4.90
C THR A 58 -5.37 6.96 5.78
N TYR A 59 -4.55 6.02 6.18
CA TYR A 59 -3.35 6.28 6.97
C TYR A 59 -2.42 7.28 6.28
N TRP A 60 -2.14 7.06 5.00
CA TRP A 60 -1.28 7.96 4.22
C TRP A 60 -1.83 9.39 4.16
N LEU A 61 -3.14 9.57 3.97
CA LEU A 61 -3.77 10.88 3.95
C LEU A 61 -3.73 11.56 5.32
N GLN A 62 -3.87 10.82 6.42
CA GLN A 62 -3.71 11.36 7.77
C GLN A 62 -2.29 11.90 7.97
N GLU A 63 -1.27 11.10 7.63
CA GLU A 63 0.14 11.47 7.83
C GLU A 63 0.60 12.62 6.91
N THR A 64 0.15 12.63 5.65
CA THR A 64 0.66 13.60 4.66
C THR A 64 -0.18 14.86 4.55
N SER A 65 -1.48 14.78 4.81
CA SER A 65 -2.42 15.89 4.61
C SER A 65 -3.07 16.38 5.90
N HIS A 66 -2.69 15.78 7.04
CA HIS A 66 -3.19 16.11 8.38
C HIS A 66 -4.72 16.10 8.50
N LEU A 67 -5.40 15.29 7.68
CA LEU A 67 -6.85 15.10 7.74
C LEU A 67 -7.21 14.29 8.99
N ASN A 68 -8.38 14.54 9.56
CA ASN A 68 -8.91 13.64 10.58
C ASN A 68 -9.30 12.28 9.96
N GLU A 69 -9.53 11.27 10.80
CA GLU A 69 -9.76 9.89 10.35
C GLU A 69 -10.97 9.77 9.40
N GLU A 70 -12.07 10.45 9.69
CA GLU A 70 -13.28 10.37 8.88
C GLU A 70 -13.11 11.05 7.52
N GLU A 71 -12.50 12.23 7.49
CA GLU A 71 -12.16 12.95 6.25
C GLU A 71 -11.18 12.14 5.40
N ALA A 72 -10.10 11.64 6.01
CA ALA A 72 -9.10 10.83 5.34
C ALA A 72 -9.71 9.56 4.74
N ARG A 73 -10.62 8.91 5.46
CA ARG A 73 -11.32 7.72 4.97
C ARG A 73 -12.23 8.02 3.78
N GLN A 74 -12.96 9.12 3.81
CA GLN A 74 -13.83 9.54 2.70
C GLN A 74 -13.01 9.84 1.45
N GLU A 75 -11.89 10.56 1.59
CA GLU A 75 -10.99 10.83 0.48
C GLU A 75 -10.30 9.56 -0.03
N ALA A 76 -9.90 8.64 0.86
CA ALA A 76 -9.34 7.34 0.48
C ALA A 76 -10.32 6.51 -0.38
N ILE A 77 -11.61 6.51 -0.03
CA ILE A 77 -12.65 5.84 -0.83
C ILE A 77 -12.79 6.50 -2.20
N LYS A 78 -12.77 7.84 -2.27
CA LYS A 78 -12.81 8.56 -3.56
C LYS A 78 -11.61 8.21 -4.42
N LEU A 79 -10.39 8.23 -3.88
CA LEU A 79 -9.18 7.83 -4.59
C LEU A 79 -9.29 6.40 -5.12
N TYR A 80 -9.70 5.46 -4.27
CA TYR A 80 -9.85 4.06 -4.64
C TYR A 80 -10.86 3.85 -5.78
N THR A 81 -11.95 4.62 -5.80
CA THR A 81 -13.00 4.49 -6.82
C THR A 81 -12.72 5.26 -8.11
N THR A 82 -11.76 6.18 -8.10
CA THR A 82 -11.47 7.06 -9.24
C THR A 82 -10.22 6.64 -10.00
N LEU A 83 -9.21 6.16 -9.29
CA LEU A 83 -7.95 5.73 -9.88
C LEU A 83 -8.06 4.29 -10.40
N ASN A 84 -7.23 3.95 -11.39
CA ASN A 84 -7.13 2.58 -11.87
C ASN A 84 -6.38 1.68 -10.86
N ASP A 85 -6.61 0.38 -10.94
CA ASP A 85 -6.06 -0.61 -10.00
C ASP A 85 -4.52 -0.57 -9.96
N GLU A 86 -3.85 -0.40 -11.09
CA GLU A 86 -2.38 -0.35 -11.15
C GLU A 86 -1.82 0.85 -10.37
N THR A 87 -2.46 2.01 -10.49
CA THR A 87 -2.06 3.21 -9.75
C THR A 87 -2.27 3.02 -8.25
N ILE A 88 -3.41 2.44 -7.85
CA ILE A 88 -3.69 2.11 -6.45
C ILE A 88 -2.66 1.14 -5.89
N GLU A 89 -2.31 0.08 -6.62
CA GLU A 89 -1.28 -0.88 -6.20
C GLU A 89 0.07 -0.20 -5.98
N ARG A 90 0.50 0.65 -6.92
CA ARG A 90 1.77 1.39 -6.80
C ARG A 90 1.78 2.31 -5.57
N ILE A 91 0.68 3.02 -5.31
CA ILE A 91 0.56 3.88 -4.12
C ILE A 91 0.60 3.04 -2.84
N CYS A 92 -0.21 1.97 -2.76
CA CYS A 92 -0.25 1.11 -1.59
C CYS A 92 1.10 0.42 -1.31
N SER A 93 1.80 -0.03 -2.36
CA SER A 93 3.15 -0.60 -2.22
C SER A 93 4.13 0.44 -1.67
N ARG A 94 4.04 1.69 -2.12
CA ARG A 94 4.90 2.76 -1.60
C ARG A 94 4.58 3.12 -0.15
N ILE A 95 3.30 3.14 0.23
CA ILE A 95 2.87 3.35 1.62
C ILE A 95 3.40 2.23 2.51
N HIS A 96 3.26 0.98 2.06
CA HIS A 96 3.77 -0.18 2.80
C HIS A 96 5.28 -0.10 2.98
N PHE A 97 6.01 0.20 1.92
CA PHE A 97 7.45 0.41 1.97
C PHE A 97 7.85 1.49 3.00
N ASN A 98 7.21 2.65 2.97
CA ASN A 98 7.49 3.72 3.93
C ASN A 98 7.23 3.26 5.37
N LYS A 99 6.09 2.60 5.64
CA LYS A 99 5.79 2.05 6.98
C LYS A 99 6.87 1.09 7.49
N VAL A 100 7.38 0.22 6.63
CA VAL A 100 8.46 -0.70 6.99
C VAL A 100 9.72 0.07 7.35
N PHE A 101 10.07 1.10 6.57
CA PHE A 101 11.24 1.93 6.85
C PHE A 101 11.08 2.82 8.08
N ASP A 102 9.89 3.36 8.33
CA ASP A 102 9.61 4.13 9.56
C ASP A 102 9.79 3.25 10.80
N GLN A 103 9.35 2.00 10.76
CA GLN A 103 9.58 1.03 11.84
C GLN A 103 11.06 0.66 12.03
N LEU A 104 11.87 0.74 10.96
CA LEU A 104 13.32 0.53 11.02
C LEU A 104 14.08 1.74 11.57
N GLY A 105 13.49 2.94 11.51
CA GLY A 105 14.14 4.19 11.93
C GLY A 105 14.58 4.19 13.40
N ASP A 106 13.93 3.41 14.25
CA ASP A 106 14.28 3.24 15.67
C ASP A 106 15.34 2.14 15.91
N LEU A 107 15.73 1.39 14.87
CA LEU A 107 16.70 0.30 14.97
C LEU A 107 18.07 0.77 14.48
N VAL A 108 19.09 0.60 15.31
CA VAL A 108 20.48 0.90 14.95
C VAL A 108 21.01 -0.14 13.94
N GLU A 109 20.57 -1.38 14.10
CA GLU A 109 20.91 -2.50 13.22
C GLU A 109 19.69 -3.38 12.98
N PHE A 110 19.54 -3.90 11.78
CA PHE A 110 18.54 -4.89 11.43
C PHE A 110 19.08 -5.89 10.41
N SER A 111 18.55 -7.11 10.44
CA SER A 111 18.95 -8.14 9.48
C SER A 111 18.24 -7.94 8.13
N GLY A 112 18.91 -8.30 7.03
CA GLY A 112 18.27 -8.35 5.70
C GLY A 112 17.03 -9.26 5.65
N HIS A 113 16.98 -10.24 6.54
CA HIS A 113 15.84 -11.14 6.74
C HIS A 113 14.57 -10.42 7.24
N TYR A 114 14.71 -9.33 8.01
CA TYR A 114 13.58 -8.50 8.40
C TYR A 114 12.90 -7.86 7.18
N LEU A 115 13.68 -7.33 6.25
CA LEU A 115 13.13 -6.67 5.06
C LEU A 115 12.41 -7.66 4.13
N GLU A 116 12.97 -8.85 3.96
CA GLU A 116 12.39 -9.93 3.17
C GLU A 116 11.00 -10.35 3.68
N HIS A 117 10.82 -10.43 5.00
CA HIS A 117 9.54 -10.81 5.59
C HIS A 117 8.46 -9.72 5.50
N HIS A 118 8.85 -8.47 5.27
CA HIS A 118 7.94 -7.33 5.30
C HIS A 118 7.74 -6.68 3.93
N LEU A 119 8.57 -7.03 2.95
CA LEU A 119 8.49 -6.48 1.59
C LEU A 119 8.35 -7.61 0.57
N GLU A 120 7.46 -7.41 -0.40
CA GLU A 120 7.34 -8.30 -1.55
C GLU A 120 8.59 -8.27 -2.43
N PRO A 121 8.91 -9.35 -3.17
CA PRO A 121 9.99 -9.32 -4.15
C PRO A 121 9.85 -8.16 -5.12
N GLY A 122 10.92 -7.39 -5.30
CA GLY A 122 10.88 -6.21 -6.15
C GLY A 122 12.04 -5.24 -5.91
N LYS A 123 11.99 -4.13 -6.64
CA LYS A 123 12.96 -3.05 -6.55
C LYS A 123 12.32 -1.81 -5.93
N TYR A 124 12.89 -1.32 -4.83
CA TYR A 124 12.41 -0.19 -4.05
C TYR A 124 13.46 0.91 -4.00
N ASN A 125 13.11 2.11 -4.43
CA ASN A 125 14.00 3.26 -4.32
C ASN A 125 13.97 3.80 -2.90
N PHE A 126 15.14 4.15 -2.34
CA PHE A 126 15.24 4.83 -1.06
C PHE A 126 16.32 5.92 -1.09
N SER A 127 16.07 6.98 -0.33
CA SER A 127 17.02 8.04 -0.12
C SER A 127 17.99 7.65 0.99
N PHE A 128 19.25 8.00 0.83
CA PHE A 128 20.27 7.76 1.84
C PHE A 128 21.21 8.96 1.95
N THR A 129 21.90 9.05 3.07
CA THR A 129 22.97 10.00 3.28
C THR A 129 24.13 9.31 3.97
N LEU A 130 25.33 9.44 3.43
CA LEU A 130 26.54 8.95 4.05
C LEU A 130 27.14 10.05 4.92
N PHE A 131 27.30 9.76 6.20
CA PHE A 131 27.92 10.66 7.17
C PHE A 131 29.40 10.28 7.40
N HIS A 132 30.14 11.24 7.93
CA HIS A 132 31.51 11.01 8.32
C HIS A 132 31.57 10.04 9.50
N TYR A 133 32.45 9.04 9.47
CA TYR A 133 32.54 7.98 10.49
C TYR A 133 32.67 8.52 11.93
N LYS A 134 33.37 9.63 12.12
CA LYS A 134 33.65 10.21 13.45
C LYS A 134 32.63 11.28 13.86
N ASP A 135 31.81 11.75 12.95
CA ASP A 135 30.83 12.82 13.19
C ASP A 135 29.61 12.63 12.30
N ALA A 136 28.54 12.18 12.92
CA ALA A 136 27.25 11.93 12.24
C ALA A 136 26.54 13.22 11.78
N ASN A 137 27.05 14.41 12.13
CA ASN A 137 26.50 15.68 11.65
C ASN A 137 27.21 16.18 10.38
N VAL A 138 28.29 15.54 9.98
CA VAL A 138 29.10 15.91 8.81
C VAL A 138 28.90 14.91 7.69
N HIS A 139 28.46 15.39 6.53
CA HIS A 139 28.30 14.55 5.34
C HIS A 139 29.66 14.03 4.88
N SER A 140 29.75 12.73 4.61
CA SER A 140 30.93 12.14 4.02
C SER A 140 31.14 12.62 2.58
N MET A 141 32.37 12.82 2.18
CA MET A 141 32.72 13.07 0.76
C MET A 141 32.27 11.91 -0.13
N ALA A 142 32.24 10.69 0.39
CA ALA A 142 31.76 9.51 -0.32
C ALA A 142 30.28 9.65 -0.76
N ASN A 143 29.47 10.47 -0.08
CA ASN A 143 28.09 10.69 -0.46
C ASN A 143 27.91 11.22 -1.90
N ARG A 144 28.91 11.96 -2.40
CA ARG A 144 28.92 12.50 -3.77
C ARG A 144 29.39 11.47 -4.81
N GLY A 145 29.90 10.34 -4.37
CA GLY A 145 30.41 9.27 -5.24
C GLY A 145 29.33 8.28 -5.69
N PHE A 146 28.08 8.45 -5.26
CA PHE A 146 26.99 7.54 -5.59
C PHE A 146 25.80 8.29 -6.19
N GLU A 147 25.08 7.59 -7.06
CA GLU A 147 23.79 8.07 -7.57
C GLU A 147 22.73 8.06 -6.48
N HIS A 148 21.81 9.03 -6.52
CA HIS A 148 20.67 9.16 -5.64
C HIS A 148 19.37 9.16 -6.45
N PRO A 149 18.34 8.39 -6.01
CA PRO A 149 18.30 7.47 -4.88
C PRO A 149 19.08 6.16 -5.13
N ALA A 150 19.46 5.47 -4.05
CA ALA A 150 19.85 4.07 -4.10
C ALA A 150 18.60 3.19 -4.19
N TYR A 151 18.77 1.87 -4.30
CA TYR A 151 17.65 0.96 -4.25
C TYR A 151 17.93 -0.30 -3.43
N LEU A 152 16.84 -0.81 -2.84
CA LEU A 152 16.76 -2.09 -2.19
C LEU A 152 16.17 -3.09 -3.19
N LEU A 153 16.86 -4.18 -3.43
CA LEU A 153 16.39 -5.30 -4.24
C LEU A 153 16.01 -6.43 -3.30
N ILE A 154 14.75 -6.87 -3.35
CA ILE A 154 14.26 -8.05 -2.63
C ILE A 154 14.06 -9.16 -3.65
N GLU A 155 14.87 -10.22 -3.54
CA GLU A 155 14.77 -11.40 -4.40
C GLU A 155 15.33 -12.64 -3.69
N HIS A 156 14.81 -13.81 -4.06
CA HIS A 156 15.29 -15.11 -3.55
C HIS A 156 15.42 -15.17 -2.02
N HIS A 157 14.49 -14.59 -1.29
CA HIS A 157 14.52 -14.53 0.17
C HIS A 157 15.72 -13.76 0.74
N GLN A 158 16.17 -12.73 0.03
CA GLN A 158 17.26 -11.86 0.45
C GLN A 158 16.99 -10.41 0.06
N GLY A 159 17.49 -9.49 0.89
CA GLY A 159 17.47 -8.06 0.62
C GLY A 159 18.86 -7.53 0.33
N PHE A 160 19.03 -6.84 -0.79
CA PHE A 160 20.29 -6.23 -1.21
C PHE A 160 20.16 -4.72 -1.31
N LEU A 161 21.00 -3.99 -0.59
CA LEU A 161 21.14 -2.55 -0.77
C LEU A 161 22.13 -2.30 -1.93
N VAL A 162 21.65 -1.64 -2.97
CA VAL A 162 22.43 -1.40 -4.18
C VAL A 162 22.72 0.08 -4.32
N PHE A 163 24.01 0.43 -4.24
CA PHE A 163 24.55 1.75 -4.46
C PHE A 163 25.26 1.81 -5.81
N GLN A 164 24.85 2.74 -6.67
CA GLN A 164 25.47 2.93 -7.97
C GLN A 164 26.56 3.99 -7.87
N PRO A 165 27.85 3.66 -8.12
CA PRO A 165 28.90 4.65 -8.12
C PRO A 165 28.77 5.57 -9.33
N ILE A 166 29.08 6.86 -9.13
CA ILE A 166 29.21 7.84 -10.20
C ILE A 166 30.65 7.80 -10.73
N GLU A 167 30.80 7.63 -12.05
CA GLU A 167 32.13 7.80 -12.69
C GLU A 167 32.60 9.25 -12.55
N MET A 168 33.57 9.49 -11.69
CA MET A 168 34.26 10.78 -11.66
C MET A 168 35.22 10.88 -12.84
N LYS A 169 34.84 11.68 -13.84
CA LYS A 169 35.82 12.08 -14.88
C LYS A 169 36.95 12.84 -14.20
N LYS A 170 38.18 12.33 -14.38
CA LYS A 170 39.40 13.04 -13.97
C LYS A 170 39.61 14.31 -14.75
#